data_026e4e9281e75bd8f0cb322ffc65724e
#
_entry.id   026e4e9281e75bd8f0cb322ffc65724e
#
_cell.length_a   1.000
_cell.length_b   1.000
_cell.length_c   1.000
_cell.angle_alpha   90.00
_cell.angle_beta   90.00
_cell.angle_gamma   90.00
#
_symmetry.space_group_name_H-M   'P 1'
#
loop_
_entity.id
_entity.type
_entity.pdbx_description
1 polymer ?
#
loop_
_entity_poly.entity_id
_entity_poly.type
_entity_poly.pdbx_seq_one_letter_code
_entity_poly.pdbx_strand_id
1 'polypeptide(L)'
;DLPQALEAKGGWQNPETAHVFAAYAEKMAEHFKGRVRRWITLNEPQCFIGVGCGSGEHAPGLTLTGAAYKACWRNARLAHVLAADAIHRADQSSQVGLSSTGNVWYPASDREEDAEAARRLMFAEPQGPGSFLFGMALDGMRDKLDFIGINVYHGTAARMGENGPEPVDFPAGYPHTAMDWPVTPEALEWGPRLVYERYGLPVYITENG
;
A
#
# COMPACT_ATOMS: atom_id res chain seq x y z
N ASP A 1 -11.56 -8.69 2.31
CA ASP A 1 -12.75 -8.91 1.47
C ASP A 1 -13.94 -8.14 2.02
N LEU A 2 -14.83 -7.70 1.12
CA LEU A 2 -16.10 -7.10 1.52
C LEU A 2 -17.12 -8.17 1.93
N PRO A 3 -18.05 -7.85 2.86
CA PRO A 3 -19.24 -8.67 3.05
C PRO A 3 -19.99 -8.87 1.73
N GLN A 4 -20.48 -10.10 1.47
CA GLN A 4 -21.18 -10.46 0.24
C GLN A 4 -22.36 -9.50 -0.07
N ALA A 5 -23.03 -8.98 0.95
CA ALA A 5 -24.12 -8.02 0.78
C ALA A 5 -23.67 -6.66 0.20
N LEU A 6 -22.42 -6.25 0.42
CA LEU A 6 -21.85 -5.06 -0.18
C LEU A 6 -21.31 -5.36 -1.59
N GLU A 7 -20.71 -6.52 -1.78
CA GLU A 7 -20.24 -6.95 -3.10
C GLU A 7 -21.41 -7.08 -4.09
N ALA A 8 -22.54 -7.65 -3.68
CA ALA A 8 -23.75 -7.74 -4.48
C ALA A 8 -24.36 -6.38 -4.87
N LYS A 9 -23.99 -5.29 -4.19
CA LYS A 9 -24.39 -3.91 -4.50
C LYS A 9 -23.34 -3.15 -5.32
N GLY A 10 -22.35 -3.84 -5.86
CA GLY A 10 -21.29 -3.27 -6.69
C GLY A 10 -19.94 -3.09 -5.99
N GLY A 11 -19.79 -3.57 -4.76
CA GLY A 11 -18.52 -3.63 -4.06
C GLY A 11 -17.77 -2.29 -4.05
N TRP A 12 -16.48 -2.32 -4.38
CA TRP A 12 -15.65 -1.10 -4.44
C TRP A 12 -15.99 -0.16 -5.60
N GLN A 13 -16.76 -0.59 -6.61
CA GLN A 13 -17.25 0.32 -7.65
C GLN A 13 -18.34 1.27 -7.11
N ASN A 14 -19.04 0.88 -6.05
CA ASN A 14 -20.10 1.65 -5.43
C ASN A 14 -19.54 2.59 -4.33
N PRO A 15 -19.70 3.92 -4.44
CA PRO A 15 -19.22 4.85 -3.43
C PRO A 15 -19.89 4.66 -2.06
N GLU A 16 -21.08 4.07 -1.98
CA GLU A 16 -21.77 3.77 -0.72
C GLU A 16 -20.93 2.81 0.15
N THR A 17 -20.13 1.94 -0.45
CA THR A 17 -19.21 1.06 0.28
C THR A 17 -18.25 1.86 1.18
N ALA A 18 -17.80 3.03 0.73
CA ALA A 18 -16.93 3.91 1.53
C ALA A 18 -17.66 4.47 2.77
N HIS A 19 -18.92 4.83 2.64
CA HIS A 19 -19.73 5.34 3.75
C HIS A 19 -20.05 4.25 4.78
N VAL A 20 -20.39 3.04 4.31
CA VAL A 20 -20.59 1.88 5.18
C VAL A 20 -19.32 1.52 5.93
N PHE A 21 -18.16 1.57 5.25
CA PHE A 21 -16.88 1.33 5.88
C PHE A 21 -16.55 2.36 6.96
N ALA A 22 -16.82 3.64 6.70
CA ALA A 22 -16.62 4.71 7.69
C ALA A 22 -17.51 4.52 8.94
N ALA A 23 -18.77 4.15 8.75
CA ALA A 23 -19.68 3.85 9.87
C ALA A 23 -19.20 2.65 10.71
N TYR A 24 -18.64 1.62 10.06
CA TYR A 24 -17.99 0.51 10.74
C TYR A 24 -16.78 0.99 11.55
N ALA A 25 -15.88 1.79 10.93
CA ALA A 25 -14.69 2.33 11.58
C ALA A 25 -15.04 3.20 12.81
N GLU A 26 -16.07 4.03 12.72
CA GLU A 26 -16.57 4.85 13.84
C GLU A 26 -17.02 3.95 15.01
N LYS A 27 -17.80 2.91 14.71
CA LYS A 27 -18.29 1.96 15.71
C LYS A 27 -17.15 1.23 16.42
N MET A 28 -16.11 0.83 15.68
CA MET A 28 -14.92 0.20 16.24
C MET A 28 -14.14 1.18 17.12
N ALA A 29 -13.94 2.41 16.67
CA ALA A 29 -13.23 3.44 17.43
C ALA A 29 -13.96 3.80 18.73
N GLU A 30 -15.30 3.95 18.71
CA GLU A 30 -16.13 4.14 19.89
C GLU A 30 -15.97 2.98 20.90
N HIS A 31 -16.06 1.74 20.41
CA HIS A 31 -15.98 0.55 21.26
C HIS A 31 -14.60 0.38 21.90
N PHE A 32 -13.52 0.69 21.20
CA PHE A 32 -12.15 0.54 21.68
C PHE A 32 -11.52 1.85 22.19
N LYS A 33 -12.32 2.89 22.37
CA LYS A 33 -11.87 4.20 22.85
C LYS A 33 -11.00 4.08 24.12
N GLY A 34 -9.84 4.74 24.09
CA GLY A 34 -8.86 4.72 25.16
C GLY A 34 -8.05 3.42 25.30
N ARG A 35 -8.38 2.37 24.52
CA ARG A 35 -7.65 1.08 24.51
C ARG A 35 -6.80 0.90 23.25
N VAL A 36 -7.27 1.39 22.10
CA VAL A 36 -6.55 1.34 20.83
C VAL A 36 -6.27 2.76 20.39
N ARG A 37 -5.01 3.09 20.18
CA ARG A 37 -4.57 4.43 19.77
C ARG A 37 -4.14 4.51 18.32
N ARG A 38 -3.74 3.40 17.70
CA ARG A 38 -3.28 3.37 16.31
C ARG A 38 -4.19 2.48 15.50
N TRP A 39 -4.71 3.04 14.41
CA TRP A 39 -5.67 2.40 13.53
C TRP A 39 -5.11 2.36 12.12
N ILE A 40 -5.13 1.19 11.51
CA ILE A 40 -4.91 1.03 10.08
C ILE A 40 -6.27 0.78 9.44
N THR A 41 -6.70 1.69 8.58
CA THR A 41 -8.00 1.61 7.94
C THR A 41 -8.05 0.54 6.86
N LEU A 42 -7.09 0.57 5.94
CA LEU A 42 -6.97 -0.37 4.83
C LEU A 42 -5.58 -1.00 4.86
N ASN A 43 -5.55 -2.31 4.69
CA ASN A 43 -4.33 -3.07 4.47
C ASN A 43 -4.23 -3.44 3.00
N GLU A 44 -3.12 -3.09 2.36
CA GLU A 44 -2.77 -3.46 0.99
C GLU A 44 -3.90 -3.22 -0.05
N PRO A 45 -4.30 -1.96 -0.31
CA PRO A 45 -5.26 -1.70 -1.38
C PRO A 45 -4.82 -2.24 -2.74
N GLN A 46 -3.51 -2.42 -2.96
CA GLN A 46 -2.95 -3.05 -4.15
C GLN A 46 -3.48 -4.49 -4.33
N CYS A 47 -3.67 -5.23 -3.23
CA CYS A 47 -4.18 -6.59 -3.29
C CYS A 47 -5.66 -6.64 -3.62
N PHE A 48 -6.52 -5.97 -2.86
CA PHE A 48 -7.97 -6.12 -3.08
C PHE A 48 -8.50 -5.24 -4.22
N ILE A 49 -7.86 -4.12 -4.57
CA ILE A 49 -8.22 -3.34 -5.76
C ILE A 49 -7.38 -3.78 -6.97
N GLY A 50 -6.05 -3.79 -6.84
CA GLY A 50 -5.17 -4.13 -7.97
C GLY A 50 -5.41 -5.55 -8.46
N VAL A 51 -5.25 -6.51 -7.56
CA VAL A 51 -5.35 -7.94 -7.90
C VAL A 51 -6.79 -8.44 -7.86
N GLY A 52 -7.60 -7.96 -6.91
CA GLY A 52 -8.99 -8.41 -6.76
C GLY A 52 -9.95 -7.83 -7.78
N CYS A 53 -9.86 -6.53 -8.06
CA CYS A 53 -10.74 -5.85 -9.00
C CYS A 53 -10.12 -5.66 -10.39
N GLY A 54 -8.78 -5.68 -10.50
CA GLY A 54 -8.06 -5.38 -11.74
C GLY A 54 -7.62 -6.62 -12.50
N SER A 55 -6.75 -7.48 -11.95
CA SER A 55 -6.30 -8.71 -12.63
C SER A 55 -7.22 -9.91 -12.39
N GLY A 56 -8.00 -9.91 -11.32
CA GLY A 56 -8.97 -10.96 -11.01
C GLY A 56 -8.40 -12.20 -10.32
N GLU A 57 -7.13 -12.17 -9.90
CA GLU A 57 -6.48 -13.30 -9.24
C GLU A 57 -6.92 -13.47 -7.78
N HIS A 58 -7.30 -12.37 -7.12
CA HIS A 58 -7.88 -12.39 -5.77
C HIS A 58 -9.37 -12.11 -5.80
N ALA A 59 -10.07 -12.37 -4.68
CA ALA A 59 -11.47 -11.98 -4.53
C ALA A 59 -11.62 -10.45 -4.64
N PRO A 60 -12.66 -9.95 -5.30
CA PRO A 60 -13.85 -10.64 -5.84
C PRO A 60 -13.68 -11.26 -7.24
N GLY A 61 -12.48 -11.29 -7.80
CA GLY A 61 -12.20 -11.96 -9.08
C GLY A 61 -12.64 -11.14 -10.31
N LEU A 62 -12.63 -9.81 -10.21
CA LEU A 62 -13.02 -8.92 -11.30
C LEU A 62 -11.82 -8.54 -12.17
N THR A 63 -12.05 -8.36 -13.46
CA THR A 63 -11.04 -7.92 -14.44
C THR A 63 -11.42 -6.54 -15.00
N LEU A 64 -11.57 -5.57 -14.10
CA LEU A 64 -12.00 -4.23 -14.46
C LEU A 64 -10.88 -3.40 -15.08
N THR A 65 -11.24 -2.54 -16.01
CA THR A 65 -10.34 -1.59 -16.66
C THR A 65 -10.96 -0.19 -16.73
N GLY A 66 -10.17 0.80 -17.16
CA GLY A 66 -10.65 2.14 -17.44
C GLY A 66 -11.37 2.80 -16.25
N ALA A 67 -12.57 3.33 -16.51
CA ALA A 67 -13.33 4.10 -15.52
C ALA A 67 -13.80 3.25 -14.32
N ALA A 68 -14.18 1.99 -14.53
CA ALA A 68 -14.63 1.09 -13.49
C ALA A 68 -13.51 0.76 -12.50
N TYR A 69 -12.32 0.41 -12.99
CA TYR A 69 -11.14 0.18 -12.17
C TYR A 69 -10.72 1.43 -11.37
N LYS A 70 -10.70 2.59 -12.04
CA LYS A 70 -10.40 3.86 -11.37
C LYS A 70 -11.44 4.21 -10.29
N ALA A 71 -12.71 3.82 -10.47
CA ALA A 71 -13.75 4.00 -9.45
C ALA A 71 -13.45 3.21 -8.18
N CYS A 72 -12.96 1.97 -8.28
CA CYS A 72 -12.55 1.17 -7.12
C CYS A 72 -11.46 1.88 -6.29
N TRP A 73 -10.39 2.35 -6.93
CA TRP A 73 -9.32 3.11 -6.26
C TRP A 73 -9.85 4.39 -5.62
N ARG A 74 -10.67 5.16 -6.34
CA ARG A 74 -11.26 6.39 -5.80
C ARG A 74 -12.10 6.10 -4.55
N ASN A 75 -12.93 5.04 -4.59
CA ASN A 75 -13.81 4.70 -3.48
C ASN A 75 -13.04 4.09 -2.30
N ALA A 76 -11.96 3.33 -2.52
CA ALA A 76 -11.07 2.88 -1.45
C ALA A 76 -10.39 4.06 -0.75
N ARG A 77 -9.90 5.04 -1.51
CA ARG A 77 -9.35 6.28 -0.94
C ARG A 77 -10.41 7.07 -0.16
N LEU A 78 -11.62 7.20 -0.69
CA LEU A 78 -12.75 7.82 0.00
C LEU A 78 -13.07 7.09 1.31
N ALA A 79 -13.05 5.76 1.30
CA ALA A 79 -13.27 4.94 2.49
C ALA A 79 -12.23 5.25 3.59
N HIS A 80 -10.95 5.33 3.22
CA HIS A 80 -9.91 5.73 4.17
C HIS A 80 -10.15 7.14 4.74
N VAL A 81 -10.41 8.13 3.90
CA VAL A 81 -10.63 9.53 4.32
C VAL A 81 -11.81 9.62 5.30
N LEU A 82 -12.94 9.03 4.94
CA LEU A 82 -14.14 9.06 5.78
C LEU A 82 -13.94 8.27 7.09
N ALA A 83 -13.24 7.14 7.04
CA ALA A 83 -12.91 6.36 8.23
C ALA A 83 -11.95 7.10 9.16
N ALA A 84 -10.91 7.77 8.63
CA ALA A 84 -9.99 8.57 9.42
C ALA A 84 -10.73 9.71 10.16
N ASP A 85 -11.58 10.45 9.46
CA ASP A 85 -12.39 11.51 10.06
C ASP A 85 -13.35 10.94 11.13
N ALA A 86 -13.93 9.76 10.90
CA ALA A 86 -14.83 9.10 11.84
C ALA A 86 -14.10 8.63 13.11
N ILE A 87 -12.92 8.02 12.95
CA ILE A 87 -12.06 7.57 14.08
C ILE A 87 -11.64 8.77 14.93
N HIS A 88 -11.17 9.86 14.32
CA HIS A 88 -10.77 11.06 15.05
C HIS A 88 -11.96 11.73 15.78
N ARG A 89 -13.17 11.71 15.19
CA ARG A 89 -14.38 12.18 15.90
C ARG A 89 -14.71 11.32 17.12
N ALA A 90 -14.58 10.01 17.01
CA ALA A 90 -14.85 9.08 18.11
C ALA A 90 -13.79 9.17 19.22
N ASP A 91 -12.53 9.31 18.85
CA ASP A 91 -11.41 9.46 19.80
C ASP A 91 -10.31 10.36 19.19
N GLN A 92 -10.25 11.61 19.64
CA GLN A 92 -9.26 12.60 19.19
C GLN A 92 -7.80 12.23 19.52
N SER A 93 -7.57 11.28 20.42
CA SER A 93 -6.23 10.79 20.74
C SER A 93 -5.72 9.68 19.81
N SER A 94 -6.59 9.21 18.92
CA SER A 94 -6.25 8.19 17.95
C SER A 94 -5.33 8.72 16.85
N GLN A 95 -4.46 7.85 16.37
CA GLN A 95 -3.66 8.05 15.17
C GLN A 95 -4.16 7.10 14.08
N VAL A 96 -4.27 7.60 12.87
CA VAL A 96 -4.82 6.83 11.74
C VAL A 96 -3.80 6.73 10.62
N GLY A 97 -3.59 5.52 10.15
CA GLY A 97 -2.71 5.20 9.03
C GLY A 97 -3.37 4.28 8.01
N LEU A 98 -2.62 3.97 6.99
CA LEU A 98 -2.94 2.98 5.96
C LEU A 98 -1.69 2.13 5.77
N SER A 99 -1.85 0.81 5.60
CA SER A 99 -0.74 -0.07 5.25
C SER A 99 -0.70 -0.31 3.75
N SER A 100 0.46 -0.01 3.15
CA SER A 100 0.73 -0.17 1.73
C SER A 100 1.75 -1.28 1.51
N THR A 101 1.70 -1.92 0.36
CA THR A 101 2.69 -2.90 -0.08
C THR A 101 3.28 -2.53 -1.43
N GLY A 102 4.43 -3.10 -1.74
CA GLY A 102 5.08 -2.90 -3.03
C GLY A 102 6.45 -3.57 -3.05
N ASN A 103 7.04 -3.67 -4.23
CA ASN A 103 8.44 -4.05 -4.32
C ASN A 103 9.30 -2.94 -3.74
N VAL A 104 10.15 -3.28 -2.77
CA VAL A 104 11.16 -2.33 -2.28
C VAL A 104 12.33 -2.33 -3.24
N TRP A 105 12.74 -1.14 -3.65
CA TRP A 105 13.96 -0.95 -4.41
C TRP A 105 15.06 -0.43 -3.49
N TYR A 106 16.25 -1.02 -3.58
CA TYR A 106 17.41 -0.60 -2.81
C TYR A 106 18.63 -0.43 -3.74
N PRO A 107 19.59 0.46 -3.42
CA PRO A 107 20.72 0.71 -4.32
C PRO A 107 21.62 -0.51 -4.43
N ALA A 108 22.12 -0.78 -5.63
CA ALA A 108 23.05 -1.88 -5.89
C ALA A 108 24.47 -1.61 -5.36
N SER A 109 24.78 -0.35 -5.04
CA SER A 109 26.07 0.08 -4.48
C SER A 109 25.91 1.36 -3.67
N ASP A 110 26.98 1.82 -3.02
CA ASP A 110 27.00 3.07 -2.23
C ASP A 110 27.00 4.35 -3.08
N ARG A 111 26.85 4.26 -4.39
CA ARG A 111 26.78 5.43 -5.28
C ARG A 111 25.44 6.14 -5.14
N GLU A 112 25.47 7.47 -5.11
CA GLU A 112 24.25 8.29 -5.03
C GLU A 112 23.33 8.06 -6.24
N GLU A 113 23.90 7.79 -7.42
CA GLU A 113 23.12 7.49 -8.62
C GLU A 113 22.29 6.19 -8.47
N ASP A 114 22.80 5.19 -7.76
CA ASP A 114 22.07 3.95 -7.52
C ASP A 114 20.97 4.15 -6.47
N ALA A 115 21.19 5.02 -5.47
CA ALA A 115 20.14 5.44 -4.54
C ALA A 115 19.01 6.20 -5.25
N GLU A 116 19.36 7.07 -6.20
CA GLU A 116 18.37 7.77 -7.03
C GLU A 116 17.63 6.78 -7.96
N ALA A 117 18.32 5.77 -8.50
CA ALA A 117 17.69 4.72 -9.30
C ALA A 117 16.62 3.96 -8.47
N ALA A 118 16.97 3.55 -7.25
CA ALA A 118 16.06 2.89 -6.32
C ALA A 118 14.83 3.77 -6.01
N ARG A 119 15.04 5.05 -5.72
CA ARG A 119 13.98 6.02 -5.44
C ARG A 119 13.02 6.17 -6.62
N ARG A 120 13.54 6.28 -7.85
CA ARG A 120 12.72 6.41 -9.07
C ARG A 120 11.91 5.16 -9.38
N LEU A 121 12.47 3.97 -9.19
CA LEU A 121 11.76 2.72 -9.42
C LEU A 121 10.70 2.44 -8.36
N MET A 122 10.99 2.74 -7.09
CA MET A 122 10.04 2.52 -5.99
C MET A 122 8.76 3.35 -6.12
N PHE A 123 8.86 4.54 -6.71
CA PHE A 123 7.74 5.45 -6.89
C PHE A 123 7.42 5.73 -8.37
N ALA A 124 7.69 4.75 -9.22
CA ALA A 124 7.35 4.82 -10.64
C ALA A 124 5.82 4.89 -10.85
N GLU A 125 5.41 5.34 -12.04
CA GLU A 125 4.01 5.30 -12.42
C GLU A 125 3.54 3.86 -12.65
N PRO A 126 2.31 3.51 -12.21
CA PRO A 126 1.76 2.17 -12.40
C PRO A 126 1.64 1.81 -13.87
N GLN A 127 2.14 0.64 -14.25
CA GLN A 127 2.07 0.13 -15.63
C GLN A 127 0.78 -0.65 -15.93
N GLY A 128 -0.05 -0.91 -14.93
CA GLY A 128 -1.30 -1.64 -15.07
C GLY A 128 -1.92 -2.09 -13.75
N PRO A 129 -3.04 -2.82 -13.81
CA PRO A 129 -3.76 -3.26 -12.61
C PRO A 129 -2.94 -4.11 -11.64
N GLY A 130 -2.01 -4.93 -12.13
CA GLY A 130 -1.14 -5.77 -11.31
C GLY A 130 0.11 -5.06 -10.77
N SER A 131 0.24 -3.74 -10.90
CA SER A 131 1.36 -3.00 -10.33
C SER A 131 1.31 -3.02 -8.80
N PHE A 132 2.46 -3.32 -8.18
CA PHE A 132 2.64 -3.29 -6.73
C PHE A 132 3.60 -2.16 -6.37
N LEU A 133 3.07 -0.94 -6.22
CA LEU A 133 3.84 0.26 -5.93
C LEU A 133 3.25 0.98 -4.71
N PHE A 134 4.09 1.35 -3.77
CA PHE A 134 3.68 2.04 -2.53
C PHE A 134 2.86 3.32 -2.81
N GLY A 135 3.24 4.09 -3.81
CA GLY A 135 2.56 5.32 -4.21
C GLY A 135 1.10 5.12 -4.62
N MET A 136 0.72 3.96 -5.14
CA MET A 136 -0.66 3.70 -5.58
C MET A 136 -1.69 3.91 -4.46
N ALA A 137 -1.34 3.54 -3.23
CA ALA A 137 -2.20 3.73 -2.06
C ALA A 137 -1.94 5.04 -1.33
N LEU A 138 -0.71 5.54 -1.33
CA LEU A 138 -0.26 6.65 -0.48
C LEU A 138 -0.32 8.03 -1.15
N ASP A 139 -0.12 8.11 -2.47
CA ASP A 139 -0.09 9.39 -3.17
C ASP A 139 -1.44 10.09 -3.09
N GLY A 140 -1.40 11.38 -2.72
CA GLY A 140 -2.60 12.20 -2.51
C GLY A 140 -3.32 11.96 -1.17
N MET A 141 -2.76 11.13 -0.25
CA MET A 141 -3.39 10.80 1.04
C MET A 141 -2.66 11.40 2.25
N ARG A 142 -1.53 12.07 2.03
CA ARG A 142 -0.64 12.53 3.11
C ARG A 142 -1.37 13.30 4.22
N ASP A 143 -2.29 14.19 3.87
CA ASP A 143 -3.02 15.03 4.83
C ASP A 143 -4.09 14.27 5.63
N LYS A 144 -4.30 13.00 5.33
CA LYS A 144 -5.24 12.09 6.00
C LYS A 144 -4.54 10.93 6.70
N LEU A 145 -3.21 11.01 6.83
CA LEU A 145 -2.39 10.00 7.49
C LEU A 145 -1.60 10.64 8.64
N ASP A 146 -1.68 10.04 9.82
CA ASP A 146 -0.81 10.37 10.96
C ASP A 146 0.48 9.56 10.91
N PHE A 147 0.43 8.38 10.31
CA PHE A 147 1.56 7.50 10.07
C PHE A 147 1.32 6.63 8.83
N ILE A 148 2.36 5.98 8.33
CA ILE A 148 2.30 5.03 7.21
C ILE A 148 2.70 3.65 7.70
N GLY A 149 1.86 2.64 7.43
CA GLY A 149 2.22 1.24 7.50
C GLY A 149 2.80 0.78 6.15
N ILE A 150 3.81 -0.05 6.21
CA ILE A 150 4.33 -0.74 5.02
C ILE A 150 4.54 -2.21 5.30
N ASN A 151 4.15 -3.05 4.34
CA ASN A 151 4.43 -4.47 4.34
C ASN A 151 5.65 -4.71 3.45
N VAL A 152 6.71 -5.29 4.02
CA VAL A 152 8.00 -5.47 3.35
C VAL A 152 8.38 -6.94 3.42
N TYR A 153 8.32 -7.63 2.31
CA TYR A 153 8.66 -9.05 2.22
C TYR A 153 9.99 -9.28 1.49
N HIS A 154 10.22 -8.49 0.46
CA HIS A 154 11.43 -8.58 -0.37
C HIS A 154 11.67 -7.24 -1.09
N GLY A 155 12.78 -7.17 -1.79
CA GLY A 155 13.14 -6.04 -2.62
C GLY A 155 14.03 -6.46 -3.79
N THR A 156 14.37 -5.50 -4.62
CA THR A 156 15.22 -5.67 -5.79
C THR A 156 16.31 -4.60 -5.78
N ALA A 157 17.53 -4.97 -6.06
CA ALA A 157 18.62 -4.01 -6.21
C ALA A 157 18.42 -3.19 -7.49
N ALA A 158 18.68 -1.89 -7.40
CA ALA A 158 18.58 -0.94 -8.50
C ALA A 158 19.94 -0.27 -8.78
N ARG A 159 20.24 -0.07 -10.03
CA ARG A 159 21.38 0.76 -10.45
C ARG A 159 20.97 1.79 -11.49
N MET A 160 21.77 2.84 -11.59
CA MET A 160 21.64 3.79 -12.69
C MET A 160 22.46 3.29 -13.88
N GLY A 161 21.78 2.82 -14.91
CA GLY A 161 22.37 2.44 -16.19
C GLY A 161 22.43 3.61 -17.17
N GLU A 162 22.93 3.36 -18.37
CA GLU A 162 23.06 4.37 -19.44
C GLU A 162 21.71 4.94 -19.88
N ASN A 163 20.66 4.12 -19.85
CA ASN A 163 19.30 4.51 -20.31
C ASN A 163 18.35 4.87 -19.17
N GLY A 164 18.84 4.93 -17.93
CA GLY A 164 18.06 5.23 -16.73
C GLY A 164 18.10 4.13 -15.68
N PRO A 165 17.21 4.20 -14.68
CA PRO A 165 17.16 3.21 -13.61
C PRO A 165 16.80 1.81 -14.14
N GLU A 166 17.55 0.81 -13.70
CA GLU A 166 17.32 -0.59 -14.07
C GLU A 166 17.53 -1.54 -12.89
N PRO A 167 16.80 -2.69 -12.86
CA PRO A 167 17.02 -3.73 -11.86
C PRO A 167 18.38 -4.39 -12.04
N VAL A 168 18.89 -4.95 -10.94
CA VAL A 168 20.03 -5.86 -10.94
C VAL A 168 19.53 -7.26 -10.64
N ASP A 169 19.79 -8.19 -11.54
CA ASP A 169 19.38 -9.59 -11.38
C ASP A 169 20.12 -10.26 -10.21
N PHE A 170 19.43 -11.13 -9.51
CA PHE A 170 20.03 -11.96 -8.49
C PHE A 170 20.91 -13.04 -9.12
N PRO A 171 22.05 -13.37 -8.51
CA PRO A 171 22.90 -14.45 -9.01
C PRO A 171 22.21 -15.81 -8.89
N ALA A 172 22.61 -16.75 -9.75
CA ALA A 172 22.11 -18.11 -9.69
C ALA A 172 22.30 -18.72 -8.29
N GLY A 173 21.25 -19.34 -7.75
CA GLY A 173 21.26 -19.92 -6.40
C GLY A 173 21.07 -18.90 -5.26
N TYR A 174 20.64 -17.69 -5.56
CA TYR A 174 20.28 -16.73 -4.53
C TYR A 174 19.19 -17.30 -3.61
N PRO A 175 19.27 -17.09 -2.29
CA PRO A 175 18.30 -17.68 -1.36
C PRO A 175 16.90 -17.10 -1.55
N HIS A 176 15.90 -17.98 -1.53
CA HIS A 176 14.48 -17.61 -1.59
C HIS A 176 13.71 -18.17 -0.40
N THR A 177 12.60 -17.50 -0.08
CA THR A 177 11.61 -17.96 0.89
C THR A 177 10.78 -19.13 0.33
N ALA A 178 9.89 -19.73 1.15
CA ALA A 178 8.93 -20.72 0.69
C ALA A 178 7.92 -20.20 -0.37
N MET A 179 7.76 -18.87 -0.46
CA MET A 179 6.94 -18.20 -1.47
C MET A 179 7.72 -17.87 -2.75
N ASP A 180 8.94 -18.37 -2.86
CA ASP A 180 9.88 -18.06 -3.96
C ASP A 180 10.25 -16.58 -4.07
N TRP A 181 10.21 -15.85 -2.96
CA TRP A 181 10.67 -14.47 -2.89
C TRP A 181 12.14 -14.40 -2.48
N PRO A 182 12.96 -13.53 -3.09
CA PRO A 182 14.37 -13.39 -2.73
C PRO A 182 14.51 -12.87 -1.29
N VAL A 183 15.46 -13.44 -0.55
CA VAL A 183 15.78 -13.00 0.82
C VAL A 183 16.67 -11.77 0.76
N THR A 184 16.08 -10.60 0.94
CA THR A 184 16.72 -9.29 0.76
C THR A 184 16.55 -8.41 2.00
N PRO A 185 17.36 -8.59 3.04
CA PRO A 185 17.27 -7.81 4.28
C PRO A 185 17.45 -6.31 4.06
N GLU A 186 18.13 -5.88 2.99
CA GLU A 186 18.28 -4.48 2.59
C GLU A 186 16.92 -3.79 2.37
N ALA A 187 15.89 -4.54 2.03
CA ALA A 187 14.55 -4.02 1.86
C ALA A 187 13.97 -3.44 3.17
N LEU A 188 14.36 -3.99 4.33
CA LEU A 188 13.93 -3.51 5.65
C LEU A 188 14.61 -2.19 6.06
N GLU A 189 15.73 -1.84 5.46
CA GLU A 189 16.36 -0.54 5.63
C GLU A 189 15.79 0.48 4.63
N TRP A 190 15.83 0.14 3.35
CA TRP A 190 15.53 1.08 2.27
C TRP A 190 14.04 1.36 2.09
N GLY A 191 13.17 0.38 2.33
CA GLY A 191 11.73 0.57 2.24
C GLY A 191 11.21 1.69 3.14
N PRO A 192 11.39 1.58 4.48
CA PRO A 192 10.97 2.63 5.41
C PRO A 192 11.66 3.96 5.15
N ARG A 193 12.95 3.95 4.80
CA ARG A 193 13.73 5.15 4.54
C ARG A 193 13.18 5.93 3.36
N LEU A 194 12.99 5.30 2.20
CA LEU A 194 12.48 5.96 1.00
C LEU A 194 11.02 6.44 1.16
N VAL A 195 10.19 5.68 1.87
CA VAL A 195 8.82 6.10 2.21
C VAL A 195 8.85 7.32 3.13
N TYR A 196 9.71 7.32 4.16
CA TYR A 196 9.85 8.48 5.03
C TYR A 196 10.36 9.72 4.28
N GLU A 197 11.38 9.56 3.43
CA GLU A 197 11.94 10.65 2.61
C GLU A 197 10.85 11.29 1.72
N ARG A 198 9.95 10.49 1.14
CA ARG A 198 8.91 10.98 0.26
C ARG A 198 7.75 11.66 0.99
N TYR A 199 7.26 11.07 2.09
CA TYR A 199 6.01 11.50 2.73
C TYR A 199 6.22 12.30 4.02
N GLY A 200 7.36 12.19 4.69
CA GLY A 200 7.67 12.90 5.94
C GLY A 200 6.80 12.52 7.13
N LEU A 201 6.26 11.31 7.14
CA LEU A 201 5.43 10.77 8.22
C LEU A 201 6.13 9.60 8.92
N PRO A 202 5.84 9.31 10.21
CA PRO A 202 6.31 8.11 10.86
C PRO A 202 5.96 6.87 10.05
N VAL A 203 6.90 5.95 9.90
CA VAL A 203 6.73 4.70 9.15
C VAL A 203 6.80 3.52 10.09
N TYR A 204 5.86 2.59 9.99
CA TYR A 204 5.83 1.32 10.69
C TYR A 204 5.92 0.18 9.68
N ILE A 205 6.83 -0.77 9.89
CA ILE A 205 6.78 -2.04 9.19
C ILE A 205 5.67 -2.85 9.85
N THR A 206 4.59 -3.07 9.13
CA THR A 206 3.37 -3.72 9.63
C THR A 206 3.36 -5.21 9.35
N GLU A 207 4.08 -5.64 8.33
CA GLU A 207 4.31 -7.05 8.01
C GLU A 207 5.70 -7.22 7.39
N ASN A 208 6.33 -8.36 7.71
CA ASN A 208 7.53 -8.84 7.01
C ASN A 208 7.58 -10.36 7.08
N GLY A 209 8.38 -10.99 6.20
CA GLY A 209 8.51 -12.43 6.14
C GLY A 209 9.90 -12.90 5.74
#